data_ebe0692225f84681ada5f5f53b3b7bfa
#
_entry.id   ebe0692225f84681ada5f5f53b3b7bfa
#
_cell.length_a   1.000
_cell.length_b   1.000
_cell.length_c   1.000
_cell.angle_alpha   90.00
_cell.angle_beta   90.00
_cell.angle_gamma   90.00
#
_symmetry.space_group_name_H-M   'P 1'
#
loop_
_entity.id
_entity.type
_entity.pdbx_description
1 polymer ?
#
loop_
_entity_poly.entity_id
_entity_poly.type
_entity_poly.pdbx_seq_one_letter_code
_entity_poly.pdbx_strand_id
1 'polypeptide(L)'
;MSKSKNNVINPLDLVEEFDPEVIKYYLLAKISINNDGVFSNELLKNTYNSELANTIGNLISRTIAMIKKNFDQPVKFVQTDDKNDLLAIASIVKNTKEFQLHFDEFAIDQAFDRMINLAKSLNKYIDLTTPWLLTNNLDRLEIILNILLNGIYAIATMLEIIMPQKVQIIKEVLNLNELNFDLIFDFRKFDEIVVNEMMPLFLRK
;
A
#
# COMPACT_ATOMS: atom_id res chain seq x y z
N MET A 1 -2.90 -6.44 -30.41
CA MET A 1 -2.50 -7.87 -30.48
C MET A 1 -3.08 -8.46 -31.77
N SER A 2 -2.28 -9.19 -32.55
CA SER A 2 -2.73 -9.85 -33.79
C SER A 2 -2.11 -11.24 -33.85
N LYS A 3 -2.93 -12.26 -34.10
CA LYS A 3 -2.46 -13.66 -34.24
C LYS A 3 -1.40 -13.80 -35.34
N SER A 4 -1.47 -12.96 -36.38
CA SER A 4 -0.54 -12.96 -37.51
C SER A 4 0.85 -12.38 -37.20
N LYS A 5 1.03 -11.71 -36.05
CA LYS A 5 2.30 -11.10 -35.60
C LYS A 5 2.98 -11.85 -34.46
N ASN A 6 2.50 -13.06 -34.13
CA ASN A 6 2.99 -13.87 -32.98
C ASN A 6 3.04 -13.07 -31.65
N ASN A 7 2.11 -12.11 -31.47
CA ASN A 7 2.05 -11.16 -30.37
C ASN A 7 0.78 -11.38 -29.52
N VAL A 8 0.36 -12.65 -29.41
CA VAL A 8 -0.78 -13.05 -28.59
C VAL A 8 -0.21 -13.62 -27.29
N ILE A 9 -0.51 -12.95 -26.18
CA ILE A 9 -0.21 -13.46 -24.86
C ILE A 9 -1.37 -14.35 -24.43
N ASN A 10 -1.06 -15.59 -24.07
CA ASN A 10 -2.05 -16.50 -23.52
C ASN A 10 -2.28 -16.17 -22.04
N PRO A 11 -3.50 -15.80 -21.63
CA PRO A 11 -3.79 -15.51 -20.23
C PRO A 11 -3.53 -16.66 -19.26
N LEU A 12 -3.61 -17.90 -19.74
CA LEU A 12 -3.37 -19.09 -18.92
C LEU A 12 -1.89 -19.19 -18.51
N ASP A 13 -0.97 -18.85 -19.41
CA ASP A 13 0.46 -18.86 -19.11
C ASP A 13 0.82 -17.78 -18.06
N LEU A 14 0.08 -16.65 -18.07
CA LEU A 14 0.28 -15.60 -17.09
C LEU A 14 -0.16 -15.99 -15.68
N VAL A 15 -1.29 -16.70 -15.54
CA VAL A 15 -1.80 -17.11 -14.22
C VAL A 15 -1.02 -18.27 -13.62
N GLU A 16 -0.19 -18.97 -14.40
CA GLU A 16 0.78 -19.95 -13.88
C GLU A 16 1.97 -19.24 -13.20
N GLU A 17 2.34 -18.06 -13.68
CA GLU A 17 3.48 -17.30 -13.16
C GLU A 17 3.05 -16.24 -12.12
N PHE A 18 1.95 -15.55 -12.35
CA PHE A 18 1.48 -14.44 -11.50
C PHE A 18 0.09 -14.71 -10.95
N ASP A 19 -0.12 -14.32 -9.69
CA ASP A 19 -1.45 -14.25 -9.08
C ASP A 19 -2.40 -13.42 -9.97
N PRO A 20 -3.64 -13.87 -10.23
CA PRO A 20 -4.61 -13.14 -11.04
C PRO A 20 -4.85 -11.69 -10.58
N GLU A 21 -4.77 -11.40 -9.28
CA GLU A 21 -4.90 -10.04 -8.76
C GLU A 21 -3.73 -9.13 -9.18
N VAL A 22 -2.52 -9.68 -9.31
CA VAL A 22 -1.35 -8.95 -9.81
C VAL A 22 -1.54 -8.56 -11.28
N ILE A 23 -2.08 -9.47 -12.08
CA ILE A 23 -2.38 -9.22 -13.49
C ILE A 23 -3.45 -8.12 -13.61
N LYS A 24 -4.54 -8.21 -12.81
CA LYS A 24 -5.58 -7.17 -12.74
C LYS A 24 -4.99 -5.81 -12.35
N TYR A 25 -4.14 -5.79 -11.33
CA TYR A 25 -3.45 -4.57 -10.91
C TYR A 25 -2.68 -3.94 -12.06
N TYR A 26 -1.84 -4.71 -12.76
CA TYR A 26 -1.07 -4.21 -13.88
C TYR A 26 -1.96 -3.64 -14.99
N LEU A 27 -3.01 -4.38 -15.39
CA LEU A 27 -3.91 -3.96 -16.45
C LEU A 27 -4.68 -2.66 -16.11
N LEU A 28 -5.13 -2.51 -14.86
CA LEU A 28 -5.93 -1.34 -14.46
C LEU A 28 -5.07 -0.15 -14.04
N ALA A 29 -3.92 -0.39 -13.42
CA ALA A 29 -3.07 0.67 -12.88
C ALA A 29 -2.00 1.17 -13.86
N LYS A 30 -1.68 0.40 -14.94
CA LYS A 30 -0.58 0.75 -15.87
C LYS A 30 -1.00 0.88 -17.31
N ILE A 31 -2.22 0.49 -17.65
CA ILE A 31 -2.76 0.64 -18.99
C ILE A 31 -3.90 1.64 -18.92
N SER A 32 -3.69 2.82 -19.47
CA SER A 32 -4.74 3.85 -19.53
C SER A 32 -5.91 3.36 -20.37
N ILE A 33 -7.13 3.56 -19.89
CA ILE A 33 -8.37 3.20 -20.62
C ILE A 33 -8.51 4.01 -21.92
N ASN A 34 -7.89 5.19 -21.96
CA ASN A 34 -8.02 6.14 -23.07
C ASN A 34 -6.96 5.99 -24.17
N ASN A 35 -5.98 5.10 -23.98
CA ASN A 35 -4.87 4.93 -24.91
C ASN A 35 -4.59 3.45 -25.20
N ASP A 36 -3.98 3.17 -26.35
CA ASP A 36 -3.47 1.84 -26.66
C ASP A 36 -2.34 1.49 -25.67
N GLY A 37 -2.54 0.41 -24.92
CA GLY A 37 -1.56 -0.08 -23.96
C GLY A 37 -0.60 -1.10 -24.56
N VAL A 38 0.65 -1.06 -24.12
CA VAL A 38 1.64 -2.10 -24.42
C VAL A 38 1.69 -3.06 -23.22
N PHE A 39 1.37 -4.33 -23.48
CA PHE A 39 1.56 -5.38 -22.51
C PHE A 39 2.86 -6.15 -22.80
N SER A 40 3.68 -6.39 -21.78
CA SER A 40 4.76 -7.36 -21.83
C SER A 40 4.97 -8.03 -20.46
N ASN A 41 5.44 -9.28 -20.46
CA ASN A 41 5.78 -9.99 -19.22
C ASN A 41 6.85 -9.26 -18.42
N GLU A 42 7.81 -8.64 -19.10
CA GLU A 42 8.86 -7.86 -18.45
C GLU A 42 8.28 -6.64 -17.72
N LEU A 43 7.36 -5.88 -18.33
CA LEU A 43 6.70 -4.75 -17.70
C LEU A 43 5.84 -5.20 -16.51
N LEU A 44 5.11 -6.30 -16.63
CA LEU A 44 4.34 -6.89 -15.53
C LEU A 44 5.27 -7.25 -14.37
N LYS A 45 6.37 -7.96 -14.62
CA LYS A 45 7.35 -8.37 -13.61
C LYS A 45 8.01 -7.15 -12.95
N ASN A 46 8.39 -6.15 -13.73
CA ASN A 46 8.99 -4.90 -13.22
C ASN A 46 8.00 -4.14 -12.33
N THR A 47 6.73 -4.03 -12.75
CA THR A 47 5.67 -3.39 -11.94
C THR A 47 5.43 -4.16 -10.64
N TYR A 48 5.31 -5.48 -10.70
CA TYR A 48 5.18 -6.32 -9.53
C TYR A 48 6.31 -6.10 -8.52
N ASN A 49 7.56 -6.20 -8.99
CA ASN A 49 8.72 -6.06 -8.11
C ASN A 49 8.87 -4.63 -7.55
N SER A 50 8.70 -3.61 -8.39
CA SER A 50 8.92 -2.22 -7.96
C SER A 50 7.79 -1.67 -7.09
N GLU A 51 6.54 -1.91 -7.46
CA GLU A 51 5.40 -1.28 -6.80
C GLU A 51 4.80 -2.16 -5.71
N LEU A 52 4.52 -3.44 -6.00
CA LEU A 52 3.89 -4.33 -5.03
C LEU A 52 4.89 -4.86 -4.02
N ALA A 53 5.98 -5.48 -4.44
CA ALA A 53 6.95 -6.09 -3.53
C ALA A 53 7.81 -5.04 -2.81
N ASN A 54 8.51 -4.16 -3.56
CA ASN A 54 9.49 -3.24 -2.98
C ASN A 54 8.85 -1.97 -2.37
N THR A 55 7.68 -1.52 -2.85
CA THR A 55 7.06 -0.31 -2.33
C THR A 55 6.01 -0.65 -1.28
N ILE A 56 4.91 -1.33 -1.64
CA ILE A 56 3.81 -1.65 -0.71
C ILE A 56 4.23 -2.74 0.29
N GLY A 57 4.73 -3.88 -0.20
CA GLY A 57 5.10 -5.01 0.64
C GLY A 57 6.19 -4.67 1.66
N ASN A 58 7.22 -3.92 1.23
CA ASN A 58 8.29 -3.48 2.12
C ASN A 58 7.79 -2.49 3.18
N LEU A 59 6.93 -1.52 2.81
CA LEU A 59 6.32 -0.58 3.76
C LEU A 59 5.58 -1.33 4.87
N ILE A 60 4.68 -2.25 4.50
CA ILE A 60 3.87 -3.00 5.46
C ILE A 60 4.76 -3.87 6.34
N SER A 61 5.62 -4.68 5.74
CA SER A 61 6.49 -5.62 6.47
C SER A 61 7.41 -4.90 7.47
N ARG A 62 8.05 -3.80 7.07
CA ARG A 62 8.91 -2.99 7.96
C ARG A 62 8.11 -2.40 9.13
N THR A 63 6.95 -1.83 8.85
CA THR A 63 6.10 -1.21 9.87
C THR A 63 5.63 -2.23 10.89
N ILE A 64 5.05 -3.35 10.44
CA ILE A 64 4.54 -4.40 11.33
C ILE A 64 5.67 -5.03 12.15
N ALA A 65 6.83 -5.31 11.52
CA ALA A 65 7.99 -5.84 12.24
C ALA A 65 8.47 -4.90 13.38
N MET A 66 8.47 -3.58 13.14
CA MET A 66 8.86 -2.60 14.17
C MET A 66 7.81 -2.53 15.30
N ILE A 67 6.52 -2.59 14.97
CA ILE A 67 5.45 -2.64 15.98
C ILE A 67 5.61 -3.88 16.84
N LYS A 68 5.66 -5.07 16.25
CA LYS A 68 5.76 -6.36 16.96
C LYS A 68 7.02 -6.49 17.80
N LYS A 69 8.11 -5.83 17.40
CA LYS A 69 9.36 -5.82 18.18
C LYS A 69 9.31 -4.95 19.42
N ASN A 70 8.54 -3.85 19.41
CA ASN A 70 8.63 -2.80 20.43
C ASN A 70 7.32 -2.62 21.22
N PHE A 71 6.18 -3.12 20.74
CA PHE A 71 4.87 -2.92 21.35
C PHE A 71 4.06 -4.22 21.39
N ASP A 72 3.62 -4.60 22.60
CA ASP A 72 2.65 -5.69 22.84
C ASP A 72 1.21 -5.17 22.99
N GLN A 73 1.03 -3.86 22.93
CA GLN A 73 -0.22 -3.12 23.09
C GLN A 73 -0.54 -2.28 21.85
N PRO A 74 -1.77 -1.71 21.74
CA PRO A 74 -2.11 -0.82 20.64
C PRO A 74 -1.14 0.35 20.50
N VAL A 75 -0.84 0.72 19.26
CA VAL A 75 -0.04 1.90 18.93
C VAL A 75 -0.98 3.09 18.78
N LYS A 76 -1.04 3.93 19.80
CA LYS A 76 -2.05 4.99 19.93
C LYS A 76 -1.68 6.24 19.13
N PHE A 77 -2.73 6.98 18.75
CA PHE A 77 -2.55 8.30 18.18
C PHE A 77 -2.10 9.30 19.24
N VAL A 78 -0.99 9.96 18.97
CA VAL A 78 -0.49 11.09 19.76
C VAL A 78 -0.35 12.30 18.84
N GLN A 79 -0.86 13.44 19.30
CA GLN A 79 -0.73 14.70 18.55
C GLN A 79 0.75 15.09 18.44
N THR A 80 1.15 15.56 17.25
CA THR A 80 2.53 15.92 16.95
C THR A 80 2.59 17.30 16.28
N ASP A 81 3.70 18.00 16.49
CA ASP A 81 4.06 19.24 15.80
C ASP A 81 5.33 19.06 14.92
N ASP A 82 5.88 17.83 14.87
CA ASP A 82 7.02 17.53 14.03
C ASP A 82 6.67 17.70 12.55
N LYS A 83 7.53 18.42 11.83
CA LYS A 83 7.32 18.76 10.43
C LYS A 83 7.20 17.52 9.52
N ASN A 84 7.99 16.49 9.76
CA ASN A 84 7.97 15.28 8.92
C ASN A 84 6.69 14.48 9.16
N ASP A 85 6.19 14.44 10.40
CA ASP A 85 4.93 13.80 10.75
C ASP A 85 3.75 14.49 10.07
N LEU A 86 3.70 15.83 10.18
CA LEU A 86 2.65 16.62 9.55
C LEU A 86 2.65 16.48 8.02
N LEU A 87 3.84 16.38 7.40
CA LEU A 87 3.97 16.10 5.96
C LEU A 87 3.50 14.68 5.60
N ALA A 88 3.78 13.68 6.42
CA ALA A 88 3.30 12.32 6.21
C ALA A 88 1.77 12.24 6.35
N ILE A 89 1.19 12.86 7.38
CA ILE A 89 -0.26 12.98 7.57
C ILE A 89 -0.92 13.70 6.38
N ALA A 90 -0.35 14.84 5.96
CA ALA A 90 -0.85 15.59 4.81
C ALA A 90 -0.76 14.77 3.51
N SER A 91 0.28 13.94 3.36
CA SER A 91 0.42 13.02 2.21
C SER A 91 -0.67 11.95 2.20
N ILE A 92 -1.04 11.37 3.36
CA ILE A 92 -2.15 10.42 3.48
C ILE A 92 -3.44 11.09 3.00
N VAL A 93 -3.77 12.26 3.56
CA VAL A 93 -5.00 12.99 3.24
C VAL A 93 -5.06 13.38 1.76
N LYS A 94 -3.97 13.96 1.24
CA LYS A 94 -3.89 14.43 -0.15
C LYS A 94 -4.07 13.29 -1.13
N ASN A 95 -3.24 12.25 -1.03
CA ASN A 95 -3.26 11.15 -2.01
C ASN A 95 -4.58 10.36 -1.96
N THR A 96 -5.21 10.22 -0.78
CA THR A 96 -6.53 9.58 -0.68
C THR A 96 -7.60 10.39 -1.40
N LYS A 97 -7.65 11.71 -1.20
CA LYS A 97 -8.61 12.58 -1.88
C LYS A 97 -8.40 12.60 -3.39
N GLU A 98 -7.15 12.68 -3.85
CA GLU A 98 -6.82 12.64 -5.27
C GLU A 98 -7.12 11.26 -5.88
N PHE A 99 -6.94 10.16 -5.13
CA PHE A 99 -7.35 8.83 -5.55
C PHE A 99 -8.87 8.78 -5.82
N GLN A 100 -9.70 9.24 -4.87
CA GLN A 100 -11.15 9.26 -5.04
C GLN A 100 -11.56 10.11 -6.25
N LEU A 101 -10.99 11.32 -6.38
CA LEU A 101 -11.29 12.21 -7.51
C LEU A 101 -11.00 11.53 -8.85
N HIS A 102 -9.80 10.97 -9.03
CA HIS A 102 -9.44 10.29 -10.27
C HIS A 102 -10.27 9.02 -10.50
N PHE A 103 -10.63 8.31 -9.44
CA PHE A 103 -11.47 7.12 -9.54
C PHE A 103 -12.89 7.48 -10.02
N ASP A 104 -13.49 8.55 -9.49
CA ASP A 104 -14.79 9.07 -9.87
C ASP A 104 -14.81 9.59 -11.32
N GLU A 105 -13.67 10.09 -11.82
CA GLU A 105 -13.46 10.53 -13.19
C GLU A 105 -13.09 9.38 -14.16
N PHE A 106 -13.09 8.12 -13.71
CA PHE A 106 -12.65 6.94 -14.47
C PHE A 106 -11.18 7.01 -14.96
N ALA A 107 -10.35 7.87 -14.38
CA ALA A 107 -8.91 7.94 -14.60
C ALA A 107 -8.18 6.92 -13.69
N ILE A 108 -8.46 5.64 -13.89
CA ILE A 108 -8.09 4.55 -12.97
C ILE A 108 -6.58 4.41 -12.80
N ASP A 109 -5.82 4.52 -13.86
CA ASP A 109 -4.36 4.54 -13.86
C ASP A 109 -3.82 5.67 -12.96
N GLN A 110 -4.38 6.88 -13.07
CA GLN A 110 -4.00 8.02 -12.24
C GLN A 110 -4.40 7.83 -10.78
N ALA A 111 -5.56 7.22 -10.51
CA ALA A 111 -5.97 6.89 -9.14
C ALA A 111 -4.94 5.98 -8.47
N PHE A 112 -4.56 4.86 -9.12
CA PHE A 112 -3.57 3.95 -8.55
C PHE A 112 -2.16 4.56 -8.47
N ASP A 113 -1.81 5.49 -9.33
CA ASP A 113 -0.58 6.27 -9.18
C ASP A 113 -0.58 7.12 -7.89
N ARG A 114 -1.73 7.65 -7.44
CA ARG A 114 -1.84 8.33 -6.13
C ARG A 114 -1.56 7.36 -4.98
N MET A 115 -2.13 6.16 -5.03
CA MET A 115 -1.87 5.12 -4.01
C MET A 115 -0.36 4.77 -3.94
N ILE A 116 0.30 4.57 -5.06
CA ILE A 116 1.73 4.28 -5.11
C ILE A 116 2.56 5.47 -4.62
N ASN A 117 2.18 6.71 -4.96
CA ASN A 117 2.85 7.91 -4.46
C ASN A 117 2.72 8.04 -2.94
N LEU A 118 1.57 7.68 -2.36
CA LEU A 118 1.41 7.58 -0.91
C LEU A 118 2.39 6.57 -0.32
N ALA A 119 2.44 5.35 -0.85
CA ALA A 119 3.33 4.31 -0.35
C ALA A 119 4.82 4.72 -0.45
N LYS A 120 5.23 5.38 -1.54
CA LYS A 120 6.59 5.94 -1.70
C LYS A 120 6.88 7.03 -0.67
N SER A 121 5.91 7.93 -0.41
CA SER A 121 6.09 9.00 0.57
C SER A 121 6.24 8.47 1.99
N LEU A 122 5.52 7.40 2.34
CA LEU A 122 5.62 6.75 3.65
C LEU A 122 6.94 5.97 3.81
N ASN A 123 7.44 5.31 2.77
CA ASN A 123 8.78 4.72 2.79
C ASN A 123 9.86 5.80 3.00
N LYS A 124 9.74 6.95 2.31
CA LYS A 124 10.64 8.10 2.53
C LYS A 124 10.53 8.63 3.96
N TYR A 125 9.32 8.68 4.53
CA TYR A 125 9.11 9.08 5.92
C TYR A 125 9.82 8.13 6.91
N ILE A 126 9.75 6.80 6.67
CA ILE A 126 10.52 5.81 7.45
C ILE A 126 12.03 6.11 7.37
N ASP A 127 12.55 6.40 6.17
CA ASP A 127 13.99 6.64 5.99
C ASP A 127 14.43 7.98 6.62
N LEU A 128 13.57 9.00 6.65
CA LEU A 128 13.83 10.29 7.30
C LEU A 128 13.79 10.22 8.83
N THR A 129 12.85 9.44 9.37
CA THR A 129 12.64 9.35 10.83
C THR A 129 13.47 8.25 11.48
N THR A 130 14.04 7.34 10.70
CA THR A 130 14.91 6.23 11.16
C THR A 130 14.37 5.50 12.40
N PRO A 131 13.10 5.01 12.39
CA PRO A 131 12.42 4.51 13.59
C PRO A 131 13.14 3.33 14.25
N TRP A 132 13.94 2.56 13.52
CA TRP A 132 14.74 1.46 14.07
C TRP A 132 15.82 1.89 15.06
N LEU A 133 16.17 3.19 15.11
CA LEU A 133 17.10 3.77 16.06
C LEU A 133 16.43 4.29 17.34
N LEU A 134 15.09 4.30 17.38
CA LEU A 134 14.30 4.89 18.46
C LEU A 134 13.90 3.90 19.58
N THR A 135 14.61 2.79 19.72
CA THR A 135 14.31 1.75 20.73
C THR A 135 14.34 2.27 22.18
N ASN A 136 15.05 3.37 22.45
CA ASN A 136 15.11 4.04 23.74
C ASN A 136 14.18 5.28 23.83
N ASN A 137 13.35 5.55 22.81
CA ASN A 137 12.39 6.64 22.77
C ASN A 137 11.06 6.12 22.20
N LEU A 138 10.37 5.31 23.03
CA LEU A 138 9.14 4.63 22.61
C LEU A 138 8.00 5.60 22.30
N ASP A 139 7.90 6.73 23.00
CA ASP A 139 6.87 7.75 22.72
C ASP A 139 7.02 8.30 21.30
N ARG A 140 8.24 8.61 20.87
CA ARG A 140 8.51 9.07 19.51
C ARG A 140 8.26 7.96 18.49
N LEU A 141 8.66 6.75 18.79
CA LEU A 141 8.45 5.58 17.95
C LEU A 141 6.96 5.30 17.75
N GLU A 142 6.14 5.41 18.80
CA GLU A 142 4.69 5.23 18.77
C GLU A 142 4.02 6.19 17.78
N ILE A 143 4.36 7.48 17.84
CA ILE A 143 3.84 8.50 16.90
C ILE A 143 4.10 8.09 15.45
N ILE A 144 5.35 7.74 15.14
CA ILE A 144 5.75 7.36 13.78
C ILE A 144 4.99 6.11 13.31
N LEU A 145 4.92 5.09 14.14
CA LEU A 145 4.27 3.83 13.79
C LEU A 145 2.75 3.98 13.65
N ASN A 146 2.11 4.82 14.45
CA ASN A 146 0.68 5.12 14.28
C ASN A 146 0.41 5.80 12.93
N ILE A 147 1.21 6.80 12.53
CA ILE A 147 1.09 7.45 11.22
C ILE A 147 1.26 6.43 10.09
N LEU A 148 2.25 5.55 10.19
CA LEU A 148 2.47 4.50 9.19
C LEU A 148 1.31 3.50 9.11
N LEU A 149 0.75 3.07 10.25
CA LEU A 149 -0.45 2.21 10.29
C LEU A 149 -1.64 2.86 9.59
N ASN A 150 -1.88 4.14 9.84
CA ASN A 150 -2.93 4.90 9.18
C ASN A 150 -2.71 5.01 7.67
N GLY A 151 -1.46 5.17 7.24
CA GLY A 151 -1.10 5.15 5.82
C GLY A 151 -1.28 3.77 5.17
N ILE A 152 -0.93 2.69 5.87
CA ILE A 152 -1.17 1.32 5.41
C ILE A 152 -2.67 1.04 5.30
N TYR A 153 -3.48 1.50 6.25
CA TYR A 153 -4.93 1.41 6.19
C TYR A 153 -5.48 2.09 4.92
N ALA A 154 -5.04 3.31 4.63
CA ALA A 154 -5.44 4.04 3.42
C ALA A 154 -5.06 3.29 2.14
N ILE A 155 -3.82 2.78 2.06
CA ILE A 155 -3.34 1.98 0.92
C ILE A 155 -4.17 0.69 0.78
N ALA A 156 -4.44 -0.02 1.87
CA ALA A 156 -5.24 -1.24 1.86
C ALA A 156 -6.66 -0.97 1.36
N THR A 157 -7.30 0.11 1.83
CA THR A 157 -8.66 0.51 1.39
C THR A 157 -8.70 0.79 -0.10
N MET A 158 -7.71 1.49 -0.66
CA MET A 158 -7.61 1.75 -2.10
C MET A 158 -7.31 0.47 -2.90
N LEU A 159 -6.45 -0.40 -2.38
CA LEU A 159 -6.02 -1.62 -3.04
C LEU A 159 -7.12 -2.70 -3.05
N GLU A 160 -8.04 -2.71 -2.07
CA GLU A 160 -9.12 -3.72 -1.94
C GLU A 160 -9.99 -3.79 -3.20
N ILE A 161 -10.14 -2.68 -3.92
CA ILE A 161 -10.93 -2.58 -5.16
C ILE A 161 -10.46 -3.60 -6.21
N ILE A 162 -9.15 -3.85 -6.29
CA ILE A 162 -8.57 -4.73 -7.33
C ILE A 162 -7.85 -5.95 -6.80
N MET A 163 -7.43 -5.94 -5.53
CA MET A 163 -6.68 -7.04 -4.90
C MET A 163 -7.33 -7.48 -3.57
N PRO A 164 -8.64 -7.86 -3.56
CA PRO A 164 -9.35 -8.17 -2.31
C PRO A 164 -8.74 -9.34 -1.53
N GLN A 165 -8.18 -10.37 -2.19
CA GLN A 165 -7.55 -11.50 -1.50
C GLN A 165 -6.25 -11.10 -0.80
N LYS A 166 -5.43 -10.25 -1.43
CA LYS A 166 -4.22 -9.70 -0.80
C LYS A 166 -4.57 -8.75 0.33
N VAL A 167 -5.62 -7.95 0.17
CA VAL A 167 -6.08 -7.03 1.22
C VAL A 167 -6.71 -7.79 2.38
N GLN A 168 -7.33 -8.96 2.16
CA GLN A 168 -7.80 -9.81 3.25
C GLN A 168 -6.65 -10.19 4.22
N ILE A 169 -5.47 -10.51 3.68
CA ILE A 169 -4.28 -10.76 4.51
C ILE A 169 -3.87 -9.50 5.30
N ILE A 170 -3.93 -8.32 4.66
CA ILE A 170 -3.64 -7.05 5.37
C ILE A 170 -4.65 -6.79 6.47
N LYS A 171 -5.95 -7.04 6.25
CA LYS A 171 -6.99 -6.91 7.28
C LYS A 171 -6.72 -7.81 8.48
N GLU A 172 -6.37 -9.06 8.24
CA GLU A 172 -6.00 -10.01 9.29
C GLU A 172 -4.79 -9.53 10.11
N VAL A 173 -3.77 -8.98 9.44
CA VAL A 173 -2.60 -8.38 10.10
C VAL A 173 -2.97 -7.15 10.92
N LEU A 174 -3.83 -6.28 10.38
CA LEU A 174 -4.32 -5.08 11.08
C LEU A 174 -5.39 -5.40 12.15
N ASN A 175 -5.82 -6.67 12.26
CA ASN A 175 -6.88 -7.14 13.14
C ASN A 175 -8.21 -6.38 12.90
N LEU A 176 -8.59 -6.24 11.63
CA LEU A 176 -9.78 -5.54 11.16
C LEU A 176 -10.71 -6.48 10.39
N ASN A 177 -12.02 -6.31 10.55
CA ASN A 177 -13.03 -7.07 9.80
C ASN A 177 -13.30 -6.44 8.43
N GLU A 178 -13.30 -5.12 8.35
CA GLU A 178 -13.62 -4.35 7.14
C GLU A 178 -12.76 -3.09 7.04
N LEU A 179 -12.68 -2.54 5.83
CA LEU A 179 -12.07 -1.25 5.54
C LEU A 179 -13.15 -0.28 5.08
N ASN A 180 -13.03 0.99 5.48
CA ASN A 180 -13.98 2.04 5.13
C ASN A 180 -13.22 3.32 4.76
N PHE A 181 -13.54 3.92 3.62
CA PHE A 181 -12.95 5.17 3.16
C PHE A 181 -13.15 6.32 4.15
N ASP A 182 -14.30 6.39 4.81
CA ASP A 182 -14.62 7.44 5.78
C ASP A 182 -13.69 7.40 7.01
N LEU A 183 -13.21 6.20 7.37
CA LEU A 183 -12.30 6.00 8.49
C LEU A 183 -10.83 6.29 8.15
N ILE A 184 -10.46 6.53 6.89
CA ILE A 184 -9.06 6.84 6.53
C ILE A 184 -8.56 8.08 7.29
N PHE A 185 -9.43 9.06 7.53
CA PHE A 185 -9.09 10.33 8.16
C PHE A 185 -9.20 10.31 9.70
N ASP A 186 -9.67 9.20 10.28
CA ASP A 186 -9.63 8.98 11.72
C ASP A 186 -8.30 8.30 12.12
N PHE A 187 -7.35 9.09 12.60
CA PHE A 187 -6.05 8.59 13.03
C PHE A 187 -6.08 7.82 14.36
N ARG A 188 -7.22 7.82 15.08
CA ARG A 188 -7.41 7.10 16.35
C ARG A 188 -7.95 5.68 16.18
N LYS A 189 -8.27 5.26 14.97
CA LYS A 189 -8.87 3.92 14.71
C LYS A 189 -8.05 2.74 15.25
N PHE A 190 -6.74 2.94 15.49
CA PHE A 190 -5.85 1.91 16.04
C PHE A 190 -5.61 2.03 17.55
N ASP A 191 -6.22 3.01 18.24
CA ASP A 191 -5.97 3.26 19.68
C ASP A 191 -6.32 2.06 20.59
N GLU A 192 -7.18 1.14 20.12
CA GLU A 192 -7.59 -0.07 20.85
C GLU A 192 -7.25 -1.38 20.10
N ILE A 193 -6.53 -1.30 18.96
CA ILE A 193 -6.28 -2.45 18.10
C ILE A 193 -4.83 -2.88 18.17
N VAL A 194 -4.59 -4.13 18.58
CA VAL A 194 -3.28 -4.78 18.51
C VAL A 194 -3.15 -5.47 17.16
N VAL A 195 -2.11 -5.11 16.41
CA VAL A 195 -1.84 -5.74 15.11
C VAL A 195 -1.23 -7.14 15.29
N ASN A 196 -1.47 -8.02 14.31
CA ASN A 196 -0.94 -9.38 14.29
C ASN A 196 0.43 -9.44 13.59
N GLU A 197 1.09 -10.58 13.67
CA GLU A 197 2.30 -10.86 12.89
C GLU A 197 1.98 -10.97 11.40
N MET A 198 2.98 -10.73 10.56
CA MET A 198 2.81 -10.74 9.12
C MET A 198 3.89 -11.59 8.43
N MET A 199 3.45 -12.48 7.54
CA MET A 199 4.30 -13.07 6.50
C MET A 199 4.43 -12.11 5.30
N PRO A 200 5.54 -12.15 4.53
CA PRO A 200 5.70 -11.28 3.36
C PRO A 200 4.52 -11.40 2.39
N LEU A 201 3.85 -10.28 2.09
CA LEU A 201 2.66 -10.23 1.22
C LEU A 201 3.00 -10.48 -0.24
N PHE A 202 4.13 -9.95 -0.68
CA PHE A 202 4.64 -10.06 -2.04
C PHE A 202 6.10 -10.52 -1.98
N LEU A 203 6.37 -11.72 -2.50
CA LEU A 203 7.73 -12.23 -2.68
C LEU A 203 8.26 -11.77 -4.04
N ARG A 204 9.52 -11.32 -4.09
CA ARG A 204 10.16 -10.91 -5.36
C ARG A 204 10.20 -12.07 -6.36
N LYS A 205 9.98 -11.73 -7.63
CA LYS A 205 10.00 -12.66 -8.76
C LYS A 205 11.19 -12.40 -9.70
#